data_96096f8e930e96227d75e54bdcec2317
#
_entry.id   96096f8e930e96227d75e54bdcec2317
#
_cell.length_a   1.000
_cell.length_b   1.000
_cell.length_c   1.000
_cell.angle_alpha   90.00
_cell.angle_beta   90.00
_cell.angle_gamma   90.00
#
_symmetry.space_group_name_H-M   'P 1'
#
loop_
_entity.id
_entity.type
_entity.pdbx_description
1 polymer ?
#
loop_
_entity_poly.entity_id
_entity_poly.type
_entity_poly.pdbx_seq_one_letter_code
_entity_poly.pdbx_strand_id
1 'polypeptide(L)'
;MSEEEQKMSNGVNKTIIAVVVAVLVLASAYFLISRGRYQSTPSVSQPSSQQPIPQPPASESSAEPQQPSGQVAVAQTPTVEEKTIICTDSGYSPAVLKIKKGQTVIFKNQSSQSMWPAAAMHPTHRGYPTGGGCLGSTFDACSGIQPGRRWSFTFDIAGTWQYHNHLRARDTGTIVVE
;
A
#
# COMPACT_ATOMS: atom_id res chain seq x y z
N MET A 1 16.98 56.04 16.54
CA MET A 1 17.56 54.73 16.79
C MET A 1 19.00 54.99 17.26
N SER A 2 19.30 54.60 18.49
CA SER A 2 20.60 54.84 19.09
C SER A 2 21.65 53.88 18.53
N GLU A 3 22.92 54.27 18.50
CA GLU A 3 24.05 53.44 18.02
C GLU A 3 24.11 52.07 18.78
N GLU A 4 23.62 51.99 20.01
CA GLU A 4 23.51 50.77 20.80
C GLU A 4 22.46 49.78 20.27
N GLU A 5 21.31 50.27 19.77
CA GLU A 5 20.29 49.38 19.18
C GLU A 5 20.78 48.76 17.85
N GLN A 6 21.55 49.50 17.08
CA GLN A 6 22.13 49.03 15.83
C GLN A 6 23.25 47.98 16.09
N LYS A 7 24.02 48.15 17.16
CA LYS A 7 25.08 47.21 17.55
C LYS A 7 24.54 45.90 18.08
N MET A 8 23.41 45.92 18.83
CA MET A 8 22.71 44.74 19.30
C MET A 8 22.06 43.93 18.17
N SER A 9 21.39 44.63 17.24
CA SER A 9 20.79 44.01 16.06
C SER A 9 21.82 43.30 15.16
N ASN A 10 22.97 43.92 14.92
CA ASN A 10 24.05 43.31 14.13
C ASN A 10 24.71 42.09 14.83
N GLY A 11 24.78 42.09 16.15
CA GLY A 11 25.33 40.97 16.92
C GLY A 11 24.39 39.74 16.89
N VAL A 12 23.09 39.97 17.09
CA VAL A 12 22.06 38.89 17.04
C VAL A 12 22.00 38.27 15.65
N ASN A 13 22.03 39.07 14.58
CA ASN A 13 22.01 38.54 13.21
C ASN A 13 23.23 37.65 12.90
N LYS A 14 24.41 38.02 13.33
CA LYS A 14 25.65 37.22 13.14
C LYS A 14 25.57 35.89 13.89
N THR A 15 25.06 35.90 15.10
CA THR A 15 24.90 34.69 15.91
C THR A 15 23.87 33.73 15.30
N ILE A 16 22.74 34.26 14.83
CA ILE A 16 21.71 33.46 14.15
C ILE A 16 22.26 32.83 12.87
N ILE A 17 22.98 33.62 12.07
CA ILE A 17 23.61 33.11 10.84
C ILE A 17 24.61 32.00 11.16
N ALA A 18 25.45 32.16 12.18
CA ALA A 18 26.41 31.14 12.57
C ALA A 18 25.75 29.84 13.02
N VAL A 19 24.65 29.92 13.78
CA VAL A 19 23.89 28.74 14.21
C VAL A 19 23.23 28.05 13.00
N VAL A 20 22.61 28.79 12.11
CA VAL A 20 22.01 28.22 10.89
C VAL A 20 23.02 27.51 10.02
N VAL A 21 24.19 28.10 9.82
CA VAL A 21 25.27 27.47 9.04
C VAL A 21 25.76 26.19 9.74
N ALA A 22 25.95 26.20 11.06
CA ALA A 22 26.36 25.01 11.80
C ALA A 22 25.33 23.87 11.68
N VAL A 23 24.03 24.16 11.76
CA VAL A 23 22.94 23.17 11.59
C VAL A 23 22.95 22.59 10.18
N LEU A 24 23.13 23.42 9.14
CA LEU A 24 23.20 22.95 7.75
C LEU A 24 24.42 22.06 7.49
N VAL A 25 25.58 22.38 8.08
CA VAL A 25 26.78 21.54 7.96
C VAL A 25 26.58 20.18 8.64
N LEU A 26 25.99 20.16 9.85
CA LEU A 26 25.70 18.92 10.55
C LEU A 26 24.66 18.06 9.81
N ALA A 27 23.63 18.68 9.25
CA ALA A 27 22.62 17.97 8.44
C ALA A 27 23.23 17.37 7.18
N SER A 28 24.15 18.10 6.52
CA SER A 28 24.86 17.61 5.33
C SER A 28 25.77 16.43 5.66
N ALA A 29 26.50 16.50 6.78
CA ALA A 29 27.36 15.42 7.25
C ALA A 29 26.55 14.16 7.61
N TYR A 30 25.40 14.33 8.30
CA TYR A 30 24.49 13.23 8.60
C TYR A 30 23.94 12.55 7.36
N PHE A 31 23.57 13.35 6.34
CA PHE A 31 23.06 12.83 5.06
C PHE A 31 24.11 12.01 4.29
N LEU A 32 25.37 12.45 4.29
CA LEU A 32 26.47 11.71 3.64
C LEU A 32 26.77 10.39 4.36
N ILE A 33 26.76 10.37 5.69
CA ILE A 33 26.97 9.16 6.50
C ILE A 33 25.82 8.17 6.31
N SER A 34 24.59 8.67 6.22
CA SER A 34 23.40 7.82 6.03
C SER A 34 23.37 7.13 4.66
N ARG A 35 23.87 7.79 3.60
CA ARG A 35 23.97 7.18 2.27
C ARG A 35 25.00 6.05 2.18
N GLY A 36 26.06 6.09 2.98
CA GLY A 36 27.11 5.07 2.99
C GLY A 36 26.71 3.72 3.57
N ARG A 37 25.56 3.61 4.26
CA ARG A 37 25.12 2.36 4.90
C ARG A 37 24.17 1.50 4.05
N TYR A 38 23.83 1.93 2.84
CA TYR A 38 22.91 1.21 1.95
C TYR A 38 23.57 0.36 0.85
N GLN A 39 24.90 0.18 0.90
CA GLN A 39 25.58 -0.71 -0.04
C GLN A 39 26.33 -1.79 0.73
N SER A 40 25.74 -2.95 0.87
CA SER A 40 26.36 -4.27 0.90
C SER A 40 25.35 -5.31 1.37
N THR A 41 24.49 -5.80 0.49
CA THR A 41 23.98 -7.15 0.62
C THR A 41 24.90 -8.05 -0.19
N PRO A 42 25.51 -9.09 0.40
CA PRO A 42 26.26 -10.06 -0.38
C PRO A 42 25.27 -10.85 -1.25
N SER A 43 25.52 -10.85 -2.55
CA SER A 43 24.88 -11.75 -3.50
C SER A 43 25.17 -13.17 -3.09
N VAL A 44 24.18 -13.87 -2.56
CA VAL A 44 24.23 -15.31 -2.36
C VAL A 44 24.07 -15.94 -3.74
N SER A 45 25.17 -16.42 -4.28
CA SER A 45 25.19 -17.29 -5.46
C SER A 45 24.46 -18.58 -5.13
N GLN A 46 23.29 -18.77 -5.72
CA GLN A 46 22.54 -20.01 -5.68
C GLN A 46 23.24 -21.03 -6.57
N PRO A 47 23.64 -22.20 -6.08
CA PRO A 47 24.14 -23.24 -6.95
C PRO A 47 22.99 -23.79 -7.79
N SER A 48 23.14 -23.70 -9.10
CA SER A 48 22.29 -24.33 -10.09
C SER A 48 22.48 -25.86 -10.02
N SER A 49 21.57 -26.54 -9.33
CA SER A 49 21.40 -27.97 -9.45
C SER A 49 20.34 -28.24 -10.51
N GLN A 50 20.77 -28.39 -11.75
CA GLN A 50 19.97 -29.02 -12.80
C GLN A 50 19.87 -30.51 -12.47
N GLN A 51 18.71 -30.96 -11.97
CA GLN A 51 18.32 -32.36 -12.03
C GLN A 51 17.59 -32.60 -13.35
N PRO A 52 17.95 -33.68 -14.06
CA PRO A 52 17.27 -34.10 -15.28
C PRO A 52 15.87 -34.59 -14.96
N ILE A 53 14.88 -34.03 -15.65
CA ILE A 53 13.49 -34.49 -15.61
C ILE A 53 13.45 -35.84 -16.34
N PRO A 54 12.93 -36.93 -15.73
CA PRO A 54 12.66 -38.16 -16.45
C PRO A 54 11.47 -37.94 -17.40
N GLN A 55 11.71 -38.21 -18.67
CA GLN A 55 10.70 -38.23 -19.72
C GLN A 55 9.79 -39.46 -19.52
N PRO A 56 8.46 -39.36 -19.52
CA PRO A 56 7.59 -40.53 -19.54
C PRO A 56 7.59 -41.17 -20.91
N PRO A 57 7.52 -42.52 -21.00
CA PRO A 57 7.51 -43.24 -22.26
C PRO A 57 6.16 -43.04 -22.99
N ALA A 58 6.27 -42.94 -24.30
CA ALA A 58 5.15 -43.05 -25.21
C ALA A 58 4.63 -44.49 -25.24
N SER A 59 3.34 -44.69 -25.11
CA SER A 59 2.60 -45.88 -25.57
C SER A 59 1.15 -45.49 -25.75
N GLU A 60 0.75 -45.40 -26.96
CA GLU A 60 -0.15 -46.21 -27.77
C GLU A 60 -1.60 -46.31 -27.30
N SER A 61 -2.42 -45.63 -28.11
CA SER A 61 -3.64 -46.10 -28.82
C SER A 61 -4.44 -47.26 -28.17
N SER A 62 -5.66 -47.02 -27.78
CA SER A 62 -6.84 -47.63 -28.39
C SER A 62 -8.10 -47.48 -27.53
N ALA A 63 -9.19 -47.28 -28.28
CA ALA A 63 -10.58 -47.60 -27.96
C ALA A 63 -11.39 -46.67 -27.06
N GLU A 64 -12.16 -45.81 -27.75
CA GLU A 64 -13.49 -45.36 -27.32
C GLU A 64 -14.39 -46.55 -26.93
N PRO A 65 -15.16 -46.45 -25.84
CA PRO A 65 -16.60 -46.54 -25.97
C PRO A 65 -17.33 -45.46 -25.20
N GLN A 66 -18.24 -44.86 -25.93
CA GLN A 66 -19.49 -44.15 -25.63
C GLN A 66 -19.98 -44.10 -24.19
N GLN A 67 -20.23 -42.86 -23.80
CA GLN A 67 -21.13 -42.20 -22.88
C GLN A 67 -22.25 -43.04 -22.24
N PRO A 68 -22.59 -42.72 -20.96
CA PRO A 68 -23.93 -42.22 -20.68
C PRO A 68 -23.89 -40.81 -20.08
N SER A 69 -24.79 -39.99 -20.61
CA SER A 69 -25.20 -38.68 -20.13
C SER A 69 -25.62 -38.72 -18.66
N GLY A 70 -24.70 -38.43 -17.74
CA GLY A 70 -25.01 -38.06 -16.38
C GLY A 70 -24.88 -36.53 -16.30
N GLN A 71 -26.03 -35.86 -16.15
CA GLN A 71 -26.05 -34.45 -15.73
C GLN A 71 -25.35 -34.36 -14.39
N VAL A 72 -24.08 -33.94 -14.45
CA VAL A 72 -23.38 -33.50 -13.25
C VAL A 72 -24.00 -32.14 -12.92
N ALA A 73 -24.82 -32.13 -11.87
CA ALA A 73 -25.26 -30.92 -11.23
C ALA A 73 -23.99 -30.18 -10.86
N VAL A 74 -23.69 -29.12 -11.63
CA VAL A 74 -22.62 -28.17 -11.28
C VAL A 74 -23.03 -27.58 -9.95
N ALA A 75 -22.42 -28.06 -8.87
CA ALA A 75 -22.50 -27.43 -7.57
C ALA A 75 -22.07 -25.99 -7.79
N GLN A 76 -23.02 -25.07 -7.75
CA GLN A 76 -22.76 -23.63 -7.81
C GLN A 76 -21.94 -23.34 -6.57
N THR A 77 -20.63 -23.26 -6.75
CA THR A 77 -19.75 -22.63 -5.76
C THR A 77 -20.37 -21.25 -5.47
N PRO A 78 -20.64 -20.90 -4.21
CA PRO A 78 -21.23 -19.60 -3.90
C PRO A 78 -20.32 -18.55 -4.51
N THR A 79 -20.84 -17.83 -5.49
CA THR A 79 -20.15 -16.69 -6.10
C THR A 79 -19.97 -15.66 -4.98
N VAL A 80 -18.80 -15.64 -4.35
CA VAL A 80 -18.45 -14.59 -3.38
C VAL A 80 -18.47 -13.30 -4.19
N GLU A 81 -19.50 -12.49 -3.99
CA GLU A 81 -19.65 -11.21 -4.66
C GLU A 81 -18.47 -10.31 -4.25
N GLU A 82 -17.46 -10.24 -5.11
CA GLU A 82 -16.26 -9.43 -4.87
C GLU A 82 -16.63 -7.96 -4.78
N LYS A 83 -16.52 -7.38 -3.61
CA LYS A 83 -16.69 -5.95 -3.39
C LYS A 83 -15.40 -5.24 -3.78
N THR A 84 -15.38 -4.60 -4.95
CA THR A 84 -14.17 -4.01 -5.52
C THR A 84 -14.28 -2.50 -5.61
N ILE A 85 -13.20 -1.81 -5.24
CA ILE A 85 -12.94 -0.40 -5.48
C ILE A 85 -11.75 -0.30 -6.42
N ILE A 86 -11.88 0.52 -7.45
CA ILE A 86 -10.83 0.77 -8.43
C ILE A 86 -10.22 2.14 -8.15
N CYS A 87 -8.91 2.20 -8.01
CA CYS A 87 -8.15 3.44 -8.01
C CYS A 87 -7.75 3.78 -9.45
N THR A 88 -8.14 4.95 -9.92
CA THR A 88 -7.77 5.52 -11.22
C THR A 88 -6.98 6.81 -11.03
N ASP A 89 -6.50 7.42 -12.11
CA ASP A 89 -5.84 8.73 -12.05
C ASP A 89 -6.80 9.84 -11.60
N SER A 90 -8.13 9.59 -11.65
CA SER A 90 -9.17 10.50 -11.18
C SER A 90 -9.61 10.24 -9.72
N GLY A 91 -9.07 9.22 -9.05
CA GLY A 91 -9.43 8.81 -7.69
C GLY A 91 -10.10 7.45 -7.62
N TYR A 92 -10.80 7.18 -6.51
CA TYR A 92 -11.46 5.91 -6.24
C TYR A 92 -12.86 5.80 -6.85
N SER A 93 -13.19 4.65 -7.40
CA SER A 93 -14.53 4.34 -7.95
C SER A 93 -14.95 2.92 -7.54
N PRO A 94 -16.19 2.72 -7.01
CA PRO A 94 -17.14 3.77 -6.62
C PRO A 94 -16.62 4.61 -5.44
N ALA A 95 -17.06 5.87 -5.36
CA ALA A 95 -16.69 6.77 -4.25
C ALA A 95 -17.36 6.35 -2.92
N VAL A 96 -18.50 5.67 -2.99
CA VAL A 96 -19.18 5.08 -1.83
C VAL A 96 -19.51 3.63 -2.14
N LEU A 97 -19.09 2.71 -1.26
CA LEU A 97 -19.38 1.30 -1.38
C LEU A 97 -20.12 0.82 -0.12
N LYS A 98 -21.29 0.18 -0.33
CA LYS A 98 -22.03 -0.47 0.74
C LYS A 98 -21.71 -1.96 0.80
N ILE A 99 -21.46 -2.46 2.00
CA ILE A 99 -21.13 -3.86 2.27
C ILE A 99 -21.77 -4.34 3.56
N LYS A 100 -21.82 -5.65 3.74
CA LYS A 100 -22.18 -6.26 5.02
C LYS A 100 -20.97 -6.42 5.91
N LYS A 101 -21.19 -6.40 7.24
CA LYS A 101 -20.16 -6.72 8.22
C LYS A 101 -19.49 -8.06 7.90
N GLY A 102 -18.15 -8.12 7.99
CA GLY A 102 -17.33 -9.29 7.68
C GLY A 102 -16.99 -9.44 6.19
N GLN A 103 -17.49 -8.57 5.32
CA GLN A 103 -17.12 -8.64 3.91
C GLN A 103 -15.74 -8.01 3.66
N THR A 104 -15.02 -8.60 2.71
CA THR A 104 -13.71 -8.12 2.24
C THR A 104 -13.91 -7.20 1.03
N VAL A 105 -13.26 -6.04 1.07
CA VAL A 105 -13.17 -5.10 -0.06
C VAL A 105 -11.81 -5.23 -0.71
N ILE A 106 -11.79 -5.32 -2.03
CA ILE A 106 -10.58 -5.36 -2.84
C ILE A 106 -10.34 -3.97 -3.46
N PHE A 107 -9.20 -3.38 -3.17
CA PHE A 107 -8.74 -2.13 -3.79
C PHE A 107 -7.80 -2.49 -4.94
N LYS A 108 -8.22 -2.26 -6.19
CA LYS A 108 -7.43 -2.53 -7.40
C LYS A 108 -6.81 -1.23 -7.91
N ASN A 109 -5.51 -1.21 -8.13
CA ASN A 109 -4.83 -0.05 -8.69
C ASN A 109 -4.80 -0.12 -10.22
N GLN A 110 -5.62 0.70 -10.88
CA GLN A 110 -5.63 0.91 -12.32
C GLN A 110 -5.13 2.32 -12.70
N SER A 111 -4.55 3.05 -11.75
CA SER A 111 -3.93 4.35 -12.01
C SER A 111 -2.49 4.19 -12.52
N SER A 112 -1.93 5.27 -13.02
CA SER A 112 -0.53 5.34 -13.44
C SER A 112 0.47 5.45 -12.27
N GLN A 113 -0.03 5.69 -11.04
CA GLN A 113 0.76 5.91 -9.82
C GLN A 113 0.48 4.84 -8.77
N SER A 114 1.37 4.71 -7.79
CA SER A 114 1.09 3.89 -6.62
C SER A 114 -0.09 4.46 -5.83
N MET A 115 -0.93 3.58 -5.27
CA MET A 115 -1.96 3.95 -4.32
C MET A 115 -1.61 3.41 -2.94
N TRP A 116 -2.07 4.08 -1.88
CA TRP A 116 -1.97 3.60 -0.51
C TRP A 116 -3.30 3.86 0.20
N PRO A 117 -4.27 2.92 0.14
CA PRO A 117 -5.54 3.04 0.85
C PRO A 117 -5.31 2.99 2.36
N ALA A 118 -5.89 3.95 3.07
CA ALA A 118 -5.84 4.01 4.52
C ALA A 118 -7.06 4.73 5.09
N ALA A 119 -7.44 4.39 6.32
CA ALA A 119 -8.53 5.06 7.03
C ALA A 119 -8.30 6.58 7.10
N ALA A 120 -9.37 7.38 7.03
CA ALA A 120 -9.26 8.79 7.39
C ALA A 120 -8.87 8.89 8.90
N MET A 121 -8.30 9.92 9.36
CA MET A 121 -7.84 11.16 8.75
C MET A 121 -6.34 11.08 8.44
N HIS A 122 -5.96 11.78 7.38
CA HIS A 122 -4.53 11.97 7.08
C HIS A 122 -3.90 12.93 8.11
N PRO A 123 -2.67 12.67 8.61
CA PRO A 123 -1.82 11.52 8.36
C PRO A 123 -1.97 10.40 9.40
N THR A 124 -2.94 10.45 10.32
CA THR A 124 -2.99 9.61 11.51
C THR A 124 -3.65 8.24 11.32
N HIS A 125 -4.45 8.06 10.25
CA HIS A 125 -5.17 6.84 9.87
C HIS A 125 -6.04 6.22 10.97
N ARG A 126 -6.63 7.05 11.86
CA ARG A 126 -7.40 6.60 13.03
C ARG A 126 -8.90 6.54 12.80
N GLY A 127 -9.36 6.74 11.57
CA GLY A 127 -10.81 6.76 11.25
C GLY A 127 -11.49 5.41 11.27
N TYR A 128 -10.78 4.29 11.37
CA TYR A 128 -11.32 2.97 11.62
C TYR A 128 -11.00 2.56 13.07
N PRO A 129 -11.99 2.11 13.89
CA PRO A 129 -11.84 2.02 15.34
C PRO A 129 -11.11 0.74 15.79
N THR A 130 -9.92 0.53 15.25
CA THR A 130 -9.00 -0.54 15.64
C THR A 130 -7.63 0.06 15.97
N GLY A 131 -6.95 -0.51 16.92
CA GLY A 131 -5.55 -0.18 17.19
C GLY A 131 -4.60 -1.01 16.33
N GLY A 132 -3.39 -0.50 16.10
CA GLY A 132 -2.37 -1.19 15.33
C GLY A 132 -2.22 -0.66 13.90
N GLY A 133 -1.81 -1.53 12.98
CA GLY A 133 -1.38 -1.09 11.65
C GLY A 133 -0.07 -0.32 11.71
N CYS A 134 0.25 0.41 10.64
CA CYS A 134 1.50 1.16 10.56
C CYS A 134 1.40 2.58 11.14
N LEU A 135 0.23 3.24 11.10
CA LEU A 135 0.09 4.62 11.53
C LEU A 135 -1.05 4.87 12.54
N GLY A 136 -2.07 4.04 12.63
CA GLY A 136 -3.13 4.34 13.59
C GLY A 136 -4.28 3.35 13.68
N SER A 137 -4.62 2.67 12.59
CA SER A 137 -5.61 1.59 12.56
C SER A 137 -5.18 0.46 11.65
N THR A 138 -5.86 -0.69 11.75
CA THR A 138 -5.59 -1.83 10.86
C THR A 138 -6.09 -1.61 9.43
N PHE A 139 -7.01 -0.65 9.19
CA PHE A 139 -7.43 -0.27 7.84
C PHE A 139 -6.37 0.64 7.22
N ASP A 140 -5.26 0.06 6.82
CA ASP A 140 -4.08 0.73 6.31
C ASP A 140 -3.25 -0.26 5.48
N ALA A 141 -2.96 0.06 4.22
CA ALA A 141 -2.14 -0.77 3.35
C ALA A 141 -0.64 -0.73 3.72
N CYS A 142 -0.24 0.21 4.55
CA CYS A 142 1.12 0.40 5.07
C CYS A 142 2.22 0.63 4.03
N SER A 143 1.88 0.61 2.77
CA SER A 143 2.83 0.81 1.67
C SER A 143 2.12 1.15 0.36
N GLY A 144 2.86 1.69 -0.60
CA GLY A 144 2.36 1.97 -1.93
C GLY A 144 2.11 0.69 -2.74
N ILE A 145 0.87 0.51 -3.17
CA ILE A 145 0.42 -0.58 -4.06
C ILE A 145 0.64 -0.13 -5.50
N GLN A 146 1.53 -0.81 -6.21
CA GLN A 146 1.93 -0.47 -7.57
C GLN A 146 0.76 -0.56 -8.58
N PRO A 147 0.81 0.14 -9.72
CA PRO A 147 -0.12 -0.03 -10.83
C PRO A 147 -0.30 -1.50 -11.21
N GLY A 148 -1.55 -1.91 -11.50
CA GLY A 148 -1.93 -3.29 -11.80
C GLY A 148 -2.00 -4.24 -10.60
N ARG A 149 -1.59 -3.80 -9.41
CA ARG A 149 -1.65 -4.61 -8.17
C ARG A 149 -2.93 -4.31 -7.39
N ARG A 150 -3.18 -5.13 -6.35
CA ARG A 150 -4.35 -4.99 -5.47
C ARG A 150 -3.96 -5.19 -4.01
N TRP A 151 -4.77 -4.65 -3.13
CA TRP A 151 -4.76 -4.86 -1.68
C TRP A 151 -6.19 -5.10 -1.22
N SER A 152 -6.40 -5.81 -0.12
CA SER A 152 -7.73 -6.09 0.39
C SER A 152 -7.80 -5.91 1.90
N PHE A 153 -9.00 -5.56 2.39
CA PHE A 153 -9.28 -5.41 3.80
C PHE A 153 -10.68 -5.93 4.14
N THR A 154 -10.81 -6.64 5.27
CA THR A 154 -12.08 -7.15 5.78
C THR A 154 -12.64 -6.19 6.82
N PHE A 155 -13.89 -5.78 6.64
CA PHE A 155 -14.55 -4.80 7.50
C PHE A 155 -15.45 -5.50 8.54
N ASP A 156 -14.94 -5.70 9.75
CA ASP A 156 -15.62 -6.41 10.83
C ASP A 156 -16.42 -5.49 11.77
N ILE A 157 -16.45 -4.20 11.52
CA ILE A 157 -17.13 -3.22 12.38
C ILE A 157 -18.14 -2.46 11.53
N ALA A 158 -19.43 -2.51 11.94
CA ALA A 158 -20.52 -1.76 11.31
C ALA A 158 -20.30 -0.25 11.50
N GLY A 159 -20.61 0.54 10.48
CA GLY A 159 -20.43 1.99 10.52
C GLY A 159 -20.11 2.59 9.14
N THR A 160 -19.73 3.87 9.14
CA THR A 160 -19.35 4.61 7.95
C THR A 160 -17.88 4.99 8.05
N TRP A 161 -17.07 4.40 7.22
CA TRP A 161 -15.62 4.49 7.28
C TRP A 161 -15.09 5.25 6.07
N GLN A 162 -14.65 6.49 6.30
CA GLN A 162 -13.97 7.28 5.29
C GLN A 162 -12.52 6.80 5.15
N TYR A 163 -12.00 6.84 3.93
CA TYR A 163 -10.62 6.50 3.62
C TYR A 163 -10.04 7.44 2.56
N HIS A 164 -8.73 7.41 2.42
CA HIS A 164 -8.01 8.20 1.44
C HIS A 164 -6.83 7.42 0.86
N ASN A 165 -6.27 7.94 -0.22
CA ASN A 165 -4.96 7.53 -0.70
C ASN A 165 -3.87 8.32 0.03
N HIS A 166 -3.08 7.68 0.90
CA HIS A 166 -2.03 8.36 1.67
C HIS A 166 -1.01 9.10 0.78
N LEU A 167 -0.74 8.58 -0.44
CA LEU A 167 0.17 9.21 -1.39
C LEU A 167 -0.47 10.39 -2.15
N ARG A 168 -1.80 10.48 -2.14
CA ARG A 168 -2.58 11.55 -2.77
C ARG A 168 -3.85 11.81 -1.97
N ALA A 169 -3.72 12.52 -0.86
CA ALA A 169 -4.76 12.66 0.18
C ALA A 169 -6.10 13.24 -0.30
N ARG A 170 -6.16 13.87 -1.48
CA ARG A 170 -7.40 14.33 -2.11
C ARG A 170 -8.25 13.18 -2.68
N ASP A 171 -7.67 12.02 -2.95
CA ASP A 171 -8.40 10.86 -3.42
C ASP A 171 -9.01 10.15 -2.21
N THR A 172 -10.29 10.28 -2.07
CA THR A 172 -11.05 9.80 -0.92
C THR A 172 -12.19 8.89 -1.35
N GLY A 173 -12.70 8.11 -0.40
CA GLY A 173 -13.90 7.31 -0.56
C GLY A 173 -14.51 6.96 0.78
N THR A 174 -15.63 6.24 0.73
CA THR A 174 -16.40 5.84 1.92
C THR A 174 -16.87 4.39 1.81
N ILE A 175 -16.67 3.61 2.85
CA ILE A 175 -17.24 2.28 3.02
C ILE A 175 -18.37 2.38 4.04
N VAL A 176 -19.58 1.95 3.68
CA VAL A 176 -20.72 1.83 4.58
C VAL A 176 -20.90 0.35 4.90
N VAL A 177 -20.71 -0.02 6.17
CA VAL A 177 -20.80 -1.39 6.67
C VAL A 177 -22.10 -1.53 7.44
N GLU A 178 -23.02 -2.38 6.97
CA GLU A 178 -24.35 -2.65 7.52
C GLU A 178 -24.41 -4.02 8.21
#